data_1f7b6c526606c0d38fb481b46a0d197d
#
_entry.id   1f7b6c526606c0d38fb481b46a0d197d
#
_cell.length_a   1.000
_cell.length_b   1.000
_cell.length_c   1.000
_cell.angle_alpha   90.00
_cell.angle_beta   90.00
_cell.angle_gamma   90.00
#
_symmetry.space_group_name_H-M   'P 1'
#
loop_
_entity.id
_entity.type
_entity.pdbx_description
1 polymer ?
#
loop_
_entity_poly.entity_id
_entity_poly.type
_entity_poly.pdbx_seq_one_letter_code
_entity_poly.pdbx_strand_id
1 'polypeptide(L)'
;MKRALILAASAMLTLPAQAVTVLTSIKPIQLLVTELTQGVTTPDVLLQSNTSPHDYALRPSDVKKVASADLVIWYGHDLEPFLEKVVSDRSNTLTISQIPNLELREFDSEHNHDHDGHDHGSHDPHFWLGVSQAQQVAKAVVNQLVSLDPENAAQYQANLKKFELELKDTDQQIKQKLAPVKNKGYFVFHDAYGYFEDRYELNQMGHFTVSPERKPGAKTLIQIRQKLSGGDVACVFSEPQFTPAVVQSVMRGSDVAKGELDPLGSTIEAKPGSYFTFLNNMANSFEQCLNKKSD
;
A
#
# COMPACT_ATOMS: atom_id res chain seq x y z
N MET A 1 -42.02 65.26 -0.83
CA MET A 1 -41.78 64.16 -1.76
C MET A 1 -40.63 63.32 -1.21
N LYS A 2 -40.95 62.22 -0.52
CA LYS A 2 -39.93 61.30 0.09
C LYS A 2 -39.66 60.16 -0.91
N ARG A 3 -38.46 60.09 -1.47
CA ARG A 3 -38.00 58.95 -2.33
C ARG A 3 -37.52 57.84 -1.43
N ALA A 4 -38.25 56.72 -1.41
CA ALA A 4 -37.82 55.49 -0.78
C ALA A 4 -36.80 54.74 -1.72
N LEU A 5 -35.57 54.57 -1.27
CA LEU A 5 -34.58 53.72 -1.93
C LEU A 5 -34.86 52.26 -1.49
N ILE A 6 -35.25 51.42 -2.43
CA ILE A 6 -35.37 49.97 -2.22
C ILE A 6 -34.00 49.35 -2.52
N LEU A 7 -33.27 48.91 -1.48
CA LEU A 7 -32.10 48.07 -1.62
C LEU A 7 -32.54 46.62 -1.93
N ALA A 8 -32.34 46.17 -3.15
CA ALA A 8 -32.51 44.77 -3.50
C ALA A 8 -31.27 43.99 -3.02
N ALA A 9 -31.42 43.23 -1.94
CA ALA A 9 -30.42 42.29 -1.48
C ALA A 9 -30.45 41.04 -2.40
N SER A 10 -29.48 40.92 -3.31
CA SER A 10 -29.26 39.69 -4.09
C SER A 10 -28.70 38.60 -3.17
N ALA A 11 -29.56 37.68 -2.74
CA ALA A 11 -29.13 36.45 -2.09
C ALA A 11 -28.42 35.57 -3.16
N MET A 12 -27.12 35.51 -3.14
CA MET A 12 -26.37 34.51 -3.90
C MET A 12 -26.66 33.13 -3.28
N LEU A 13 -27.46 32.32 -3.98
CA LEU A 13 -27.65 30.90 -3.72
C LEU A 13 -26.33 30.22 -4.04
N THR A 14 -25.52 29.96 -3.03
CA THR A 14 -24.37 29.05 -3.14
C THR A 14 -24.94 27.63 -3.26
N LEU A 15 -24.93 27.07 -4.46
CA LEU A 15 -25.14 25.63 -4.64
C LEU A 15 -24.01 24.91 -3.87
N PRO A 16 -24.31 23.86 -3.07
CA PRO A 16 -23.27 23.08 -2.46
C PRO A 16 -22.42 22.48 -3.58
N ALA A 17 -21.13 22.81 -3.63
CA ALA A 17 -20.19 22.13 -4.50
C ALA A 17 -20.19 20.65 -4.10
N GLN A 18 -20.49 19.77 -5.04
CA GLN A 18 -20.47 18.33 -4.79
C GLN A 18 -19.01 17.92 -4.75
N ALA A 19 -18.54 17.47 -3.60
CA ALA A 19 -17.16 17.01 -3.44
C ALA A 19 -16.87 15.85 -4.39
N VAL A 20 -15.65 15.85 -4.96
CA VAL A 20 -15.16 14.79 -5.87
C VAL A 20 -15.25 13.42 -5.19
N THR A 21 -15.86 12.44 -5.86
CA THR A 21 -15.89 11.05 -5.42
C THR A 21 -14.61 10.33 -5.85
N VAL A 22 -13.84 9.87 -4.87
CA VAL A 22 -12.55 9.20 -5.10
C VAL A 22 -12.68 7.71 -4.80
N LEU A 23 -12.33 6.87 -5.77
CA LEU A 23 -12.23 5.43 -5.61
C LEU A 23 -10.77 4.98 -5.72
N THR A 24 -10.29 4.27 -4.73
CA THR A 24 -8.98 3.63 -4.73
C THR A 24 -9.13 2.13 -4.95
N SER A 25 -8.18 1.49 -5.60
CA SER A 25 -8.26 0.07 -5.89
C SER A 25 -8.11 -0.79 -4.64
N ILE A 26 -7.11 -0.51 -3.81
CA ILE A 26 -6.74 -1.29 -2.63
C ILE A 26 -6.63 -0.43 -1.37
N LYS A 27 -6.69 -1.10 -0.25
CA LYS A 27 -6.67 -0.49 1.09
C LYS A 27 -5.47 0.41 1.36
N PRO A 28 -4.20 0.04 1.08
CA PRO A 28 -3.07 0.92 1.33
C PRO A 28 -3.16 2.25 0.58
N ILE A 29 -3.64 2.23 -0.67
CA ILE A 29 -3.88 3.44 -1.45
C ILE A 29 -5.00 4.27 -0.78
N GLN A 30 -6.06 3.64 -0.30
CA GLN A 30 -7.12 4.32 0.44
C GLN A 30 -6.58 5.02 1.69
N LEU A 31 -5.74 4.35 2.48
CA LEU A 31 -5.15 4.92 3.69
C LEU A 31 -4.33 6.19 3.37
N LEU A 32 -3.49 6.13 2.33
CA LEU A 32 -2.71 7.28 1.86
C LEU A 32 -3.61 8.42 1.38
N VAL A 33 -4.59 8.13 0.52
CA VAL A 33 -5.49 9.15 -0.05
C VAL A 33 -6.39 9.77 1.03
N THR A 34 -6.74 9.01 2.06
CA THR A 34 -7.49 9.53 3.22
C THR A 34 -6.76 10.69 3.90
N GLU A 35 -5.42 10.62 4.00
CA GLU A 35 -4.64 11.72 4.57
C GLU A 35 -4.71 13.00 3.74
N LEU A 36 -4.85 12.86 2.42
CA LEU A 36 -4.83 13.97 1.47
C LEU A 36 -6.21 14.63 1.29
N THR A 37 -7.28 13.91 1.59
CA THR A 37 -8.67 14.34 1.36
C THR A 37 -9.40 14.80 2.63
N GLN A 38 -8.68 14.91 3.76
CA GLN A 38 -9.25 15.36 5.05
C GLN A 38 -10.02 16.66 4.92
N GLY A 39 -11.25 16.69 5.43
CA GLY A 39 -12.11 17.86 5.43
C GLY A 39 -12.81 18.17 4.10
N VAL A 40 -12.58 17.38 3.05
CA VAL A 40 -13.21 17.55 1.74
C VAL A 40 -14.06 16.34 1.37
N THR A 41 -13.44 15.17 1.23
CA THR A 41 -14.12 13.92 0.84
C THR A 41 -13.49 12.70 1.52
N THR A 42 -14.24 11.60 1.54
CA THR A 42 -13.75 10.31 2.05
C THR A 42 -13.58 9.36 0.87
N PRO A 43 -12.36 8.87 0.59
CA PRO A 43 -12.13 7.94 -0.52
C PRO A 43 -12.75 6.58 -0.22
N ASP A 44 -13.44 6.00 -1.22
CA ASP A 44 -13.91 4.59 -1.16
C ASP A 44 -12.80 3.65 -1.64
N VAL A 45 -12.93 2.36 -1.33
CA VAL A 45 -12.03 1.33 -1.78
C VAL A 45 -12.77 0.23 -2.56
N LEU A 46 -12.14 -0.26 -3.63
CA LEU A 46 -12.73 -1.27 -4.49
C LEU A 46 -12.64 -2.65 -3.87
N LEU A 47 -11.42 -3.07 -3.51
CA LEU A 47 -11.17 -4.38 -2.94
C LEU A 47 -11.38 -4.39 -1.43
N GLN A 48 -12.06 -5.44 -0.94
CA GLN A 48 -12.18 -5.67 0.49
C GLN A 48 -10.81 -5.96 1.11
N SER A 49 -10.62 -5.56 2.36
CA SER A 49 -9.33 -5.57 3.05
C SER A 49 -8.61 -6.93 3.15
N ASN A 50 -9.33 -8.03 3.02
CA ASN A 50 -8.79 -9.39 3.09
C ASN A 50 -8.64 -10.06 1.71
N THR A 51 -8.76 -9.28 0.63
CA THR A 51 -8.69 -9.79 -0.75
C THR A 51 -7.34 -9.42 -1.35
N SER A 52 -6.63 -10.42 -1.87
CA SER A 52 -5.39 -10.20 -2.61
C SER A 52 -5.65 -9.44 -3.91
N PRO A 53 -4.88 -8.38 -4.23
CA PRO A 53 -4.99 -7.70 -5.51
C PRO A 53 -4.36 -8.49 -6.67
N HIS A 54 -3.53 -9.48 -6.41
CA HIS A 54 -2.83 -10.24 -7.44
C HIS A 54 -3.72 -11.24 -8.19
N ASP A 55 -4.84 -11.67 -7.57
CA ASP A 55 -5.77 -12.64 -8.17
C ASP A 55 -7.21 -12.29 -7.81
N TYR A 56 -7.74 -11.27 -8.47
CA TYR A 56 -9.11 -10.81 -8.25
C TYR A 56 -9.92 -10.82 -9.54
N ALA A 57 -11.14 -11.31 -9.46
CA ALA A 57 -12.11 -11.23 -10.54
C ALA A 57 -13.18 -10.16 -10.23
N LEU A 58 -13.30 -9.16 -11.12
CA LEU A 58 -14.27 -8.08 -10.97
C LEU A 58 -15.70 -8.59 -10.96
N ARG A 59 -16.49 -8.09 -10.01
CA ARG A 59 -17.93 -8.28 -9.93
C ARG A 59 -18.65 -7.16 -10.68
N PRO A 60 -19.89 -7.36 -11.13
CA PRO A 60 -20.68 -6.30 -11.75
C PRO A 60 -20.87 -5.04 -10.85
N SER A 61 -20.89 -5.24 -9.52
CA SER A 61 -20.90 -4.16 -8.53
C SER A 61 -19.64 -3.31 -8.56
N ASP A 62 -18.48 -3.93 -8.79
CA ASP A 62 -17.18 -3.26 -8.82
C ASP A 62 -17.06 -2.39 -10.07
N VAL A 63 -17.52 -2.91 -11.22
CA VAL A 63 -17.59 -2.14 -12.46
C VAL A 63 -18.48 -0.90 -12.29
N LYS A 64 -19.61 -1.03 -11.58
CA LYS A 64 -20.48 0.12 -11.28
C LYS A 64 -19.78 1.15 -10.38
N LYS A 65 -19.06 0.71 -9.34
CA LYS A 65 -18.27 1.61 -8.48
C LYS A 65 -17.23 2.37 -9.28
N VAL A 66 -16.47 1.67 -10.14
CA VAL A 66 -15.49 2.30 -11.03
C VAL A 66 -16.17 3.32 -11.94
N ALA A 67 -17.30 2.98 -12.55
CA ALA A 67 -18.02 3.85 -13.47
C ALA A 67 -18.58 5.13 -12.80
N SER A 68 -18.94 5.06 -11.52
CA SER A 68 -19.54 6.16 -10.78
C SER A 68 -18.55 7.11 -10.09
N ALA A 69 -17.27 6.74 -9.99
CA ALA A 69 -16.25 7.57 -9.36
C ALA A 69 -15.81 8.71 -10.28
N ASP A 70 -15.59 9.91 -9.72
CA ASP A 70 -15.00 11.03 -10.46
C ASP A 70 -13.50 10.85 -10.68
N LEU A 71 -12.81 10.21 -9.75
CA LEU A 71 -11.39 9.85 -9.84
C LEU A 71 -11.18 8.40 -9.41
N VAL A 72 -10.50 7.62 -10.23
CA VAL A 72 -10.02 6.27 -9.89
C VAL A 72 -8.51 6.30 -9.73
N ILE A 73 -8.02 5.75 -8.61
CA ILE A 73 -6.58 5.63 -8.30
C ILE A 73 -6.25 4.16 -8.14
N TRP A 74 -5.33 3.65 -8.97
CA TRP A 74 -4.88 2.27 -8.98
C TRP A 74 -3.38 2.20 -9.28
N TYR A 75 -2.74 1.08 -8.95
CA TYR A 75 -1.32 0.94 -9.26
C TYR A 75 -1.05 0.82 -10.75
N GLY A 76 -1.76 -0.06 -11.44
CA GLY A 76 -1.55 -0.36 -12.84
C GLY A 76 -1.68 -1.85 -13.15
N HIS A 77 -1.40 -2.20 -14.42
CA HIS A 77 -1.56 -3.55 -14.95
C HIS A 77 -0.82 -4.63 -14.14
N ASP A 78 0.41 -4.34 -13.70
CA ASP A 78 1.29 -5.31 -13.06
C ASP A 78 0.76 -5.84 -11.72
N LEU A 79 -0.05 -5.04 -11.01
CA LEU A 79 -0.70 -5.46 -9.78
C LEU A 79 -2.17 -5.84 -9.98
N GLU A 80 -2.88 -5.07 -10.84
CA GLU A 80 -4.34 -5.11 -10.93
C GLU A 80 -4.80 -5.28 -12.39
N PRO A 81 -4.37 -6.35 -13.09
CA PRO A 81 -4.69 -6.56 -14.51
C PRO A 81 -6.20 -6.64 -14.77
N PHE A 82 -6.99 -7.02 -13.76
CA PHE A 82 -8.44 -7.08 -13.82
C PHE A 82 -9.12 -5.71 -14.00
N LEU A 83 -8.44 -4.60 -13.62
CA LEU A 83 -8.97 -3.24 -13.77
C LEU A 83 -8.71 -2.63 -15.14
N GLU A 84 -7.70 -3.07 -15.88
CA GLU A 84 -7.22 -2.43 -17.10
C GLU A 84 -8.34 -2.10 -18.10
N LYS A 85 -9.19 -3.07 -18.43
CA LYS A 85 -10.29 -2.88 -19.39
C LYS A 85 -11.38 -1.93 -18.90
N VAL A 86 -11.52 -1.77 -17.59
CA VAL A 86 -12.59 -0.94 -17.01
C VAL A 86 -12.13 0.51 -16.86
N VAL A 87 -10.81 0.73 -16.72
CA VAL A 87 -10.23 2.06 -16.55
C VAL A 87 -9.67 2.66 -17.83
N SER A 88 -9.41 1.85 -18.89
CA SER A 88 -8.74 2.29 -20.13
C SER A 88 -9.44 3.46 -20.83
N ASP A 89 -10.77 3.47 -20.82
CA ASP A 89 -11.58 4.49 -21.51
C ASP A 89 -11.92 5.70 -20.64
N ARG A 90 -11.37 5.77 -19.39
CA ARG A 90 -11.65 6.84 -18.44
C ARG A 90 -10.61 7.94 -18.50
N SER A 91 -11.07 9.19 -18.64
CA SER A 91 -10.18 10.37 -18.63
C SER A 91 -9.61 10.67 -17.22
N ASN A 92 -10.37 10.35 -16.16
CA ASN A 92 -10.02 10.67 -14.78
C ASN A 92 -9.57 9.39 -14.04
N THR A 93 -8.42 8.88 -14.45
CA THR A 93 -7.75 7.75 -13.81
C THR A 93 -6.31 8.11 -13.53
N LEU A 94 -5.86 7.91 -12.30
CA LEU A 94 -4.46 8.02 -11.92
C LEU A 94 -3.85 6.62 -11.85
N THR A 95 -2.99 6.28 -12.80
CA THR A 95 -2.19 5.06 -12.80
C THR A 95 -0.86 5.35 -12.13
N ILE A 96 -0.65 4.79 -10.95
CA ILE A 96 0.50 5.11 -10.10
C ILE A 96 1.81 4.69 -10.76
N SER A 97 1.87 3.50 -11.37
CA SER A 97 3.08 3.02 -12.08
C SER A 97 3.50 3.90 -13.26
N GLN A 98 2.62 4.79 -13.74
CA GLN A 98 2.88 5.72 -14.85
C GLN A 98 3.20 7.14 -14.38
N ILE A 99 3.31 7.40 -13.08
CA ILE A 99 3.68 8.72 -12.55
C ILE A 99 5.12 9.03 -13.01
N PRO A 100 5.34 10.17 -13.71
CA PRO A 100 6.67 10.53 -14.18
C PRO A 100 7.69 10.62 -13.04
N ASN A 101 8.84 9.99 -13.22
CA ASN A 101 9.96 9.94 -12.27
C ASN A 101 9.63 9.30 -10.92
N LEU A 102 8.59 8.48 -10.84
CA LEU A 102 8.37 7.63 -9.68
C LEU A 102 9.48 6.57 -9.62
N GLU A 103 10.22 6.57 -8.54
CA GLU A 103 11.32 5.61 -8.32
C GLU A 103 10.74 4.25 -7.91
N LEU A 104 10.49 3.39 -8.91
CA LEU A 104 10.03 2.02 -8.66
C LEU A 104 11.24 1.09 -8.48
N ARG A 105 11.14 0.21 -7.47
CA ARG A 105 12.10 -0.86 -7.20
C ARG A 105 11.95 -1.96 -8.25
N GLU A 106 13.04 -2.44 -8.81
CA GLU A 106 13.05 -3.63 -9.65
C GLU A 106 13.10 -4.90 -8.77
N PHE A 107 12.47 -5.97 -9.24
CA PHE A 107 12.69 -7.28 -8.61
C PHE A 107 14.10 -7.78 -8.90
N ASP A 108 14.75 -8.39 -7.91
CA ASP A 108 16.10 -8.97 -8.09
C ASP A 108 16.07 -10.07 -9.16
N SER A 109 16.82 -9.85 -10.24
CA SER A 109 16.88 -10.75 -11.40
C SER A 109 17.52 -12.11 -11.09
N GLU A 110 18.22 -12.26 -9.97
CA GLU A 110 18.88 -13.52 -9.58
C GLU A 110 17.89 -14.63 -9.17
N HIS A 111 16.64 -14.30 -8.86
CA HIS A 111 15.61 -15.28 -8.47
C HIS A 111 14.62 -15.65 -9.60
N ASN A 112 14.80 -15.08 -10.80
CA ASN A 112 13.89 -15.28 -11.95
C ASN A 112 14.19 -16.53 -12.79
N HIS A 113 14.59 -17.66 -12.19
CA HIS A 113 14.87 -18.91 -12.92
C HIS A 113 13.67 -19.87 -13.02
N ASP A 114 12.47 -19.48 -12.64
CA ASP A 114 11.27 -20.28 -12.94
C ASP A 114 10.59 -19.71 -14.20
N HIS A 115 10.90 -20.37 -15.35
CA HIS A 115 10.35 -20.14 -16.68
C HIS A 115 8.87 -20.52 -16.79
N ASP A 116 7.98 -19.88 -16.05
CA ASP A 116 6.55 -20.01 -16.25
C ASP A 116 5.98 -18.64 -16.63
N GLY A 117 5.73 -18.50 -17.92
CA GLY A 117 5.38 -17.35 -18.75
C GLY A 117 4.25 -16.40 -18.33
N HIS A 118 4.25 -15.90 -17.12
CA HIS A 118 3.47 -14.73 -16.72
C HIS A 118 4.43 -13.60 -16.37
N ASP A 119 4.37 -12.56 -17.16
CA ASP A 119 5.11 -11.31 -17.01
C ASP A 119 4.57 -10.59 -15.76
N HIS A 120 5.15 -10.90 -14.59
CA HIS A 120 5.04 -10.03 -13.43
C HIS A 120 5.91 -8.83 -13.78
N GLY A 121 5.36 -7.66 -14.05
CA GLY A 121 6.08 -6.46 -14.46
C GLY A 121 7.49 -6.34 -13.87
N SER A 122 8.36 -5.60 -14.52
CA SER A 122 9.77 -5.46 -14.11
C SER A 122 9.95 -4.85 -12.72
N HIS A 123 8.88 -4.27 -12.12
CA HIS A 123 8.95 -3.48 -10.91
C HIS A 123 8.07 -4.03 -9.79
N ASP A 124 8.57 -3.89 -8.56
CA ASP A 124 7.84 -4.17 -7.33
C ASP A 124 6.66 -3.21 -7.16
N PRO A 125 5.41 -3.69 -7.13
CA PRO A 125 4.23 -2.83 -7.04
C PRO A 125 3.95 -2.28 -5.64
N HIS A 126 4.64 -2.75 -4.60
CA HIS A 126 4.34 -2.47 -3.19
C HIS A 126 4.86 -1.10 -2.72
N PHE A 127 4.78 -0.08 -3.59
CA PHE A 127 5.28 1.28 -3.39
C PHE A 127 4.81 1.94 -2.09
N TRP A 128 3.64 1.56 -1.59
CA TRP A 128 3.03 2.13 -0.36
C TRP A 128 3.80 1.80 0.92
N LEU A 129 4.76 0.89 0.86
CA LEU A 129 5.71 0.60 1.94
C LEU A 129 6.99 1.46 1.84
N GLY A 130 7.15 2.20 0.76
CA GLY A 130 8.28 3.10 0.51
C GLY A 130 7.97 4.55 0.87
N VAL A 131 8.77 5.16 1.73
CA VAL A 131 8.58 6.56 2.17
C VAL A 131 8.72 7.54 1.02
N SER A 132 9.75 7.40 0.17
CA SER A 132 9.97 8.25 -1.00
C SER A 132 8.84 8.10 -2.02
N GLN A 133 8.42 6.87 -2.29
CA GLN A 133 7.36 6.54 -3.22
C GLN A 133 6.01 7.11 -2.75
N ALA A 134 5.68 6.91 -1.48
CA ALA A 134 4.45 7.45 -0.89
C ALA A 134 4.40 8.98 -1.00
N GLN A 135 5.51 9.67 -0.78
CA GLN A 135 5.59 11.13 -0.94
C GLN A 135 5.37 11.56 -2.40
N GLN A 136 5.98 10.86 -3.37
CA GLN A 136 5.82 11.17 -4.79
C GLN A 136 4.38 10.91 -5.26
N VAL A 137 3.80 9.78 -4.85
CA VAL A 137 2.39 9.45 -5.14
C VAL A 137 1.44 10.46 -4.51
N ALA A 138 1.66 10.86 -3.26
CA ALA A 138 0.83 11.88 -2.59
C ALA A 138 0.80 13.21 -3.36
N LYS A 139 1.95 13.66 -3.89
CA LYS A 139 2.01 14.86 -4.74
C LYS A 139 1.21 14.70 -6.03
N ALA A 140 1.32 13.56 -6.69
CA ALA A 140 0.58 13.29 -7.93
C ALA A 140 -0.94 13.24 -7.67
N VAL A 141 -1.36 12.60 -6.59
CA VAL A 141 -2.77 12.54 -6.17
C VAL A 141 -3.31 13.94 -5.91
N VAL A 142 -2.59 14.79 -5.16
CA VAL A 142 -3.04 16.16 -4.86
C VAL A 142 -3.11 17.01 -6.13
N ASN A 143 -2.15 16.88 -7.05
CA ASN A 143 -2.21 17.59 -8.33
C ASN A 143 -3.46 17.20 -9.12
N GLN A 144 -3.81 15.91 -9.14
CA GLN A 144 -5.03 15.45 -9.82
C GLN A 144 -6.31 15.94 -9.12
N LEU A 145 -6.35 15.90 -7.79
CA LEU A 145 -7.47 16.43 -7.00
C LEU A 145 -7.68 17.93 -7.22
N VAL A 146 -6.61 18.72 -7.18
CA VAL A 146 -6.68 20.18 -7.44
C VAL A 146 -7.18 20.49 -8.85
N SER A 147 -6.82 19.65 -9.84
CA SER A 147 -7.33 19.82 -11.21
C SER A 147 -8.82 19.51 -11.34
N LEU A 148 -9.32 18.52 -10.60
CA LEU A 148 -10.72 18.10 -10.65
C LEU A 148 -11.64 18.91 -9.74
N ASP A 149 -11.10 19.43 -8.65
CA ASP A 149 -11.83 20.17 -7.60
C ASP A 149 -11.03 21.39 -7.14
N PRO A 150 -10.91 22.43 -8.01
CA PRO A 150 -10.10 23.61 -7.74
C PRO A 150 -10.63 24.45 -6.56
N GLU A 151 -11.89 24.34 -6.20
CA GLU A 151 -12.48 25.05 -5.07
C GLU A 151 -11.87 24.58 -3.73
N ASN A 152 -11.48 23.32 -3.63
CA ASN A 152 -10.84 22.72 -2.46
C ASN A 152 -9.29 22.64 -2.56
N ALA A 153 -8.69 23.27 -3.57
CA ALA A 153 -7.25 23.21 -3.84
C ALA A 153 -6.38 23.56 -2.61
N ALA A 154 -6.76 24.62 -1.89
CA ALA A 154 -6.02 25.06 -0.70
C ALA A 154 -6.04 24.01 0.42
N GLN A 155 -7.16 23.29 0.60
CA GLN A 155 -7.27 22.24 1.60
C GLN A 155 -6.42 21.00 1.21
N TYR A 156 -6.47 20.58 -0.05
CA TYR A 156 -5.63 19.47 -0.54
C TYR A 156 -4.14 19.77 -0.37
N GLN A 157 -3.70 20.98 -0.69
CA GLN A 157 -2.30 21.40 -0.52
C GLN A 157 -1.88 21.46 0.96
N ALA A 158 -2.79 21.94 1.84
CA ALA A 158 -2.53 21.93 3.28
C ALA A 158 -2.40 20.51 3.83
N ASN A 159 -3.27 19.60 3.38
CA ASN A 159 -3.22 18.18 3.74
C ASN A 159 -1.92 17.52 3.25
N LEU A 160 -1.48 17.79 2.01
CA LEU A 160 -0.20 17.29 1.50
C LEU A 160 0.97 17.73 2.37
N LYS A 161 1.03 19.01 2.72
CA LYS A 161 2.09 19.52 3.59
C LYS A 161 2.09 18.85 4.97
N LYS A 162 0.92 18.64 5.54
CA LYS A 162 0.77 17.91 6.81
C LYS A 162 1.24 16.47 6.65
N PHE A 163 0.80 15.78 5.60
CA PHE A 163 1.22 14.41 5.27
C PHE A 163 2.74 14.28 5.17
N GLU A 164 3.42 15.19 4.46
CA GLU A 164 4.88 15.17 4.29
C GLU A 164 5.62 15.32 5.64
N LEU A 165 5.10 16.17 6.53
CA LEU A 165 5.69 16.34 7.87
C LEU A 165 5.51 15.08 8.72
N GLU A 166 4.28 14.54 8.79
CA GLU A 166 3.99 13.34 9.56
C GLU A 166 4.71 12.10 9.01
N LEU A 167 4.84 12.01 7.68
CA LEU A 167 5.60 10.93 7.04
C LEU A 167 7.08 10.96 7.42
N LYS A 168 7.67 12.15 7.42
CA LYS A 168 9.07 12.35 7.85
C LYS A 168 9.28 11.96 9.31
N ASP A 169 8.37 12.36 10.19
CA ASP A 169 8.47 12.04 11.62
C ASP A 169 8.28 10.53 11.86
N THR A 170 7.31 9.92 11.16
CA THR A 170 7.06 8.48 11.20
C THR A 170 8.29 7.70 10.71
N ASP A 171 8.90 8.10 9.60
CA ASP A 171 10.10 7.49 9.06
C ASP A 171 11.26 7.49 10.08
N GLN A 172 11.49 8.63 10.75
CA GLN A 172 12.53 8.73 11.77
C GLN A 172 12.26 7.82 12.98
N GLN A 173 11.02 7.74 13.44
CA GLN A 173 10.62 6.87 14.54
C GLN A 173 10.80 5.39 14.18
N ILE A 174 10.41 4.98 12.97
CA ILE A 174 10.58 3.61 12.49
C ILE A 174 12.07 3.26 12.38
N LYS A 175 12.89 4.16 11.83
CA LYS A 175 14.34 3.95 11.72
C LYS A 175 14.98 3.73 13.09
N GLN A 176 14.61 4.52 14.11
CA GLN A 176 15.12 4.33 15.47
C GLN A 176 14.64 3.00 16.09
N LYS A 177 13.38 2.65 15.87
CA LYS A 177 12.77 1.41 16.37
C LYS A 177 13.43 0.17 15.80
N LEU A 178 13.72 0.14 14.50
CA LEU A 178 14.26 -1.02 13.82
C LEU A 178 15.78 -1.15 13.89
N ALA A 179 16.50 -0.07 14.21
CA ALA A 179 17.96 -0.08 14.32
C ALA A 179 18.56 -1.23 15.16
N PRO A 180 17.98 -1.62 16.31
CA PRO A 180 18.51 -2.73 17.12
C PRO A 180 18.34 -4.12 16.44
N VAL A 181 17.42 -4.27 15.51
CA VAL A 181 17.05 -5.56 14.91
C VAL A 181 17.41 -5.69 13.45
N LYS A 182 17.92 -4.65 12.78
CA LYS A 182 18.15 -4.60 11.33
C LYS A 182 19.05 -5.71 10.79
N ASN A 183 20.00 -6.21 11.58
CA ASN A 183 20.92 -7.27 11.18
C ASN A 183 20.40 -8.70 11.44
N LYS A 184 19.20 -8.84 12.03
CA LYS A 184 18.63 -10.16 12.33
C LYS A 184 17.96 -10.73 11.08
N GLY A 185 18.38 -11.96 10.69
CA GLY A 185 17.86 -12.64 9.52
C GLY A 185 16.41 -13.07 9.68
N TYR A 186 15.63 -12.95 8.62
CA TYR A 186 14.25 -13.42 8.60
C TYR A 186 13.80 -13.84 7.21
N PHE A 187 12.68 -14.56 7.15
CA PHE A 187 11.97 -14.90 5.93
C PHE A 187 10.58 -14.29 5.93
N VAL A 188 10.12 -13.86 4.75
CA VAL A 188 8.74 -13.40 4.51
C VAL A 188 7.96 -14.41 3.68
N PHE A 189 6.62 -14.39 3.76
CA PHE A 189 5.79 -15.27 2.96
C PHE A 189 5.89 -14.92 1.47
N HIS A 190 5.64 -13.67 1.08
CA HIS A 190 5.90 -13.23 -0.28
C HIS A 190 6.76 -11.97 -0.34
N ASP A 191 7.35 -11.68 -1.49
CA ASP A 191 8.29 -10.59 -1.71
C ASP A 191 7.56 -9.26 -1.91
N ALA A 192 7.03 -8.70 -0.81
CA ALA A 192 6.25 -7.47 -0.81
C ALA A 192 6.92 -6.29 -0.09
N TYR A 193 7.99 -6.54 0.63
CA TYR A 193 8.50 -5.60 1.65
C TYR A 193 9.75 -4.83 1.21
N GLY A 194 10.22 -5.03 -0.03
CA GLY A 194 11.50 -4.54 -0.50
C GLY A 194 11.74 -3.04 -0.30
N TYR A 195 10.74 -2.18 -0.56
CA TYR A 195 10.86 -0.75 -0.28
C TYR A 195 11.08 -0.43 1.21
N PHE A 196 10.42 -1.17 2.10
CA PHE A 196 10.55 -1.00 3.55
C PHE A 196 11.89 -1.56 4.04
N GLU A 197 12.29 -2.70 3.53
CA GLU A 197 13.54 -3.38 3.85
C GLU A 197 14.75 -2.54 3.44
N ASP A 198 14.77 -2.03 2.23
CA ASP A 198 15.83 -1.14 1.72
C ASP A 198 15.92 0.14 2.55
N ARG A 199 14.77 0.74 2.89
CA ARG A 199 14.72 1.98 3.67
C ARG A 199 15.31 1.85 5.07
N TYR A 200 15.06 0.71 5.74
CA TYR A 200 15.46 0.48 7.13
C TYR A 200 16.61 -0.50 7.27
N GLU A 201 17.24 -0.89 6.16
CA GLU A 201 18.39 -1.79 6.10
C GLU A 201 18.12 -3.13 6.80
N LEU A 202 16.95 -3.72 6.58
CA LEU A 202 16.55 -4.99 7.19
C LEU A 202 17.19 -6.18 6.46
N ASN A 203 17.51 -7.26 7.20
CA ASN A 203 18.20 -8.43 6.66
C ASN A 203 17.22 -9.55 6.26
N GLN A 204 16.49 -9.37 5.16
CA GLN A 204 15.68 -10.43 4.57
C GLN A 204 16.61 -11.52 3.97
N MET A 205 16.43 -12.76 4.38
CA MET A 205 17.21 -13.92 3.91
C MET A 205 16.51 -14.68 2.78
N GLY A 206 15.31 -14.30 2.43
CA GLY A 206 14.51 -14.83 1.35
C GLY A 206 13.01 -14.85 1.64
N HIS A 207 12.26 -15.31 0.67
CA HIS A 207 10.80 -15.41 0.69
C HIS A 207 10.34 -16.81 0.28
N PHE A 208 9.09 -17.17 0.63
CA PHE A 208 8.51 -18.44 0.20
C PHE A 208 8.07 -18.39 -1.26
N THR A 209 7.54 -17.27 -1.70
CA THR A 209 7.06 -17.06 -3.07
C THR A 209 7.21 -15.59 -3.49
N VAL A 210 7.35 -15.34 -4.78
CA VAL A 210 7.27 -13.99 -5.36
C VAL A 210 5.80 -13.59 -5.55
N SER A 211 4.95 -14.56 -5.87
CA SER A 211 3.51 -14.35 -6.08
C SER A 211 2.73 -15.16 -5.05
N PRO A 212 1.95 -14.50 -4.18
CA PRO A 212 1.33 -15.17 -3.02
C PRO A 212 0.26 -16.21 -3.41
N GLU A 213 -0.30 -16.13 -4.61
CA GLU A 213 -1.25 -17.11 -5.16
C GLU A 213 -0.57 -18.42 -5.59
N ARG A 214 0.74 -18.39 -5.80
CA ARG A 214 1.52 -19.56 -6.20
C ARG A 214 2.06 -20.31 -5.01
N LYS A 215 1.90 -21.62 -5.03
CA LYS A 215 2.51 -22.48 -4.00
C LYS A 215 4.02 -22.48 -4.18
N PRO A 216 4.80 -22.28 -3.10
CA PRO A 216 6.26 -22.39 -3.16
C PRO A 216 6.70 -23.76 -3.69
N GLY A 217 7.74 -23.78 -4.52
CA GLY A 217 8.32 -25.01 -5.04
C GLY A 217 8.97 -25.87 -3.94
N ALA A 218 8.99 -27.19 -4.12
CA ALA A 218 9.59 -28.10 -3.15
C ALA A 218 11.08 -27.79 -2.87
N LYS A 219 11.83 -27.37 -3.90
CA LYS A 219 13.24 -26.98 -3.77
C LYS A 219 13.39 -25.76 -2.85
N THR A 220 12.56 -24.74 -3.04
CA THR A 220 12.54 -23.53 -2.19
C THR A 220 12.25 -23.88 -0.74
N LEU A 221 11.25 -24.73 -0.49
CA LEU A 221 10.89 -25.14 0.87
C LEU A 221 12.01 -25.90 1.58
N ILE A 222 12.73 -26.76 0.84
CA ILE A 222 13.92 -27.48 1.37
C ILE A 222 15.02 -26.49 1.73
N GLN A 223 15.31 -25.52 0.86
CA GLN A 223 16.36 -24.52 1.08
C GLN A 223 16.03 -23.64 2.30
N ILE A 224 14.78 -23.18 2.41
CA ILE A 224 14.33 -22.40 3.57
C ILE A 224 14.51 -23.23 4.84
N ARG A 225 14.04 -24.49 4.86
CA ARG A 225 14.18 -25.36 6.02
C ARG A 225 15.62 -25.57 6.46
N GLN A 226 16.55 -25.70 5.50
CA GLN A 226 17.98 -25.80 5.79
C GLN A 226 18.52 -24.54 6.46
N LYS A 227 18.13 -23.35 5.97
CA LYS A 227 18.51 -22.06 6.56
C LYS A 227 17.92 -21.87 7.96
N LEU A 228 16.65 -22.29 8.20
CA LEU A 228 16.04 -22.24 9.54
C LEU A 228 16.80 -23.11 10.56
N SER A 229 17.39 -24.22 10.12
CA SER A 229 18.20 -25.10 10.98
C SER A 229 19.61 -24.58 11.25
N GLY A 230 20.08 -23.56 10.50
CA GLY A 230 21.43 -22.99 10.61
C GLY A 230 21.62 -22.01 11.77
N GLY A 231 20.54 -21.54 12.40
CA GLY A 231 20.59 -20.62 13.56
C GLY A 231 20.69 -19.13 13.22
N ASP A 232 20.81 -18.76 11.95
CA ASP A 232 20.95 -17.35 11.51
C ASP A 232 19.60 -16.64 11.32
N VAL A 233 18.49 -17.38 11.42
CA VAL A 233 17.13 -16.87 11.20
C VAL A 233 16.44 -16.63 12.54
N ALA A 234 16.07 -15.39 12.79
CA ALA A 234 15.37 -14.99 14.00
C ALA A 234 13.83 -15.12 13.88
N CYS A 235 13.29 -14.90 12.69
CA CYS A 235 11.84 -14.89 12.48
C CYS A 235 11.42 -15.38 11.09
N VAL A 236 10.24 -15.99 11.01
CA VAL A 236 9.50 -16.24 9.76
C VAL A 236 8.17 -15.52 9.85
N PHE A 237 7.87 -14.69 8.84
CA PHE A 237 6.63 -13.94 8.76
C PHE A 237 5.62 -14.61 7.83
N SER A 238 4.37 -14.72 8.31
CA SER A 238 3.18 -15.06 7.53
C SER A 238 2.36 -13.81 7.26
N GLU A 239 1.32 -13.93 6.43
CA GLU A 239 0.39 -12.86 6.12
C GLU A 239 -1.05 -13.28 6.40
N PRO A 240 -1.95 -12.34 6.84
CA PRO A 240 -3.32 -12.68 7.19
C PRO A 240 -4.17 -13.08 5.98
N GLN A 241 -3.80 -12.66 4.77
CA GLN A 241 -4.52 -12.95 3.53
C GLN A 241 -4.34 -14.40 3.05
N PHE A 242 -3.32 -15.11 3.55
CA PHE A 242 -2.94 -16.44 3.04
C PHE A 242 -2.92 -17.50 4.13
N THR A 243 -3.22 -18.75 3.74
CA THR A 243 -3.23 -19.89 4.68
C THR A 243 -1.81 -20.23 5.12
N PRO A 244 -1.49 -20.16 6.42
CA PRO A 244 -0.12 -20.31 6.91
C PRO A 244 0.37 -21.77 6.92
N ALA A 245 -0.36 -22.73 6.35
CA ALA A 245 -0.04 -24.15 6.43
C ALA A 245 1.35 -24.51 5.88
N VAL A 246 1.78 -23.86 4.79
CA VAL A 246 3.10 -24.10 4.20
C VAL A 246 4.21 -23.58 5.11
N VAL A 247 4.03 -22.38 5.67
CA VAL A 247 4.97 -21.78 6.63
C VAL A 247 5.10 -22.68 7.86
N GLN A 248 3.96 -23.11 8.43
CA GLN A 248 3.93 -24.03 9.59
C GLN A 248 4.65 -25.35 9.30
N SER A 249 4.47 -25.90 8.09
CA SER A 249 5.12 -27.15 7.67
C SER A 249 6.65 -27.02 7.62
N VAL A 250 7.14 -25.91 7.10
CA VAL A 250 8.60 -25.67 6.98
C VAL A 250 9.23 -25.38 8.33
N MET A 251 8.53 -24.67 9.21
CA MET A 251 8.99 -24.32 10.56
C MET A 251 8.96 -25.49 11.54
N ARG A 252 8.31 -26.60 11.21
CA ARG A 252 8.17 -27.75 12.12
C ARG A 252 9.51 -28.30 12.58
N GLY A 253 9.77 -28.25 13.88
CA GLY A 253 11.01 -28.69 14.52
C GLY A 253 12.14 -27.64 14.47
N SER A 254 11.83 -26.38 14.19
CA SER A 254 12.75 -25.25 14.40
C SER A 254 12.27 -24.38 15.56
N ASP A 255 13.22 -23.75 16.27
CA ASP A 255 12.95 -22.82 17.38
C ASP A 255 12.83 -21.35 16.89
N VAL A 256 12.71 -21.15 15.57
CA VAL A 256 12.58 -19.83 14.94
C VAL A 256 11.24 -19.20 15.29
N ALA A 257 11.27 -17.93 15.68
CA ALA A 257 10.05 -17.20 16.02
C ALA A 257 9.13 -17.04 14.81
N LYS A 258 7.81 -17.00 15.06
CA LYS A 258 6.79 -16.70 14.07
C LYS A 258 6.20 -15.32 14.31
N GLY A 259 6.12 -14.52 13.24
CA GLY A 259 5.46 -13.23 13.17
C GLY A 259 4.36 -13.18 12.10
N GLU A 260 3.69 -12.04 12.02
CA GLU A 260 2.72 -11.73 10.97
C GLU A 260 2.98 -10.31 10.47
N LEU A 261 3.04 -10.16 9.15
CA LEU A 261 3.08 -8.88 8.45
C LEU A 261 1.80 -8.75 7.61
N ASP A 262 1.18 -7.58 7.66
CA ASP A 262 -0.02 -7.29 6.87
C ASP A 262 0.29 -6.16 5.87
N PRO A 263 0.70 -6.48 4.65
CA PRO A 263 1.07 -5.48 3.64
C PRO A 263 -0.11 -4.68 3.12
N LEU A 264 -1.34 -5.12 3.40
CA LEU A 264 -2.55 -4.43 2.98
C LEU A 264 -3.19 -3.58 4.09
N GLY A 265 -2.75 -3.70 5.36
CA GLY A 265 -3.36 -2.99 6.48
C GLY A 265 -4.84 -3.35 6.67
N SER A 266 -5.15 -4.65 6.52
CA SER A 266 -6.52 -5.18 6.39
C SER A 266 -7.44 -4.83 7.57
N THR A 267 -6.88 -4.68 8.78
CA THR A 267 -7.63 -4.37 10.01
C THR A 267 -7.71 -2.88 10.33
N ILE A 268 -7.03 -2.02 9.54
CA ILE A 268 -6.96 -0.60 9.81
C ILE A 268 -8.18 0.12 9.20
N GLU A 269 -8.91 0.84 10.03
CA GLU A 269 -9.98 1.73 9.57
C GLU A 269 -9.39 2.95 8.86
N ALA A 270 -9.93 3.31 7.67
CA ALA A 270 -9.50 4.50 6.94
C ALA A 270 -10.03 5.77 7.61
N LYS A 271 -9.16 6.50 8.28
CA LYS A 271 -9.40 7.77 8.95
C LYS A 271 -8.10 8.58 9.04
N PRO A 272 -8.14 9.87 9.38
CA PRO A 272 -6.92 10.67 9.58
C PRO A 272 -5.92 9.99 10.50
N GLY A 273 -4.65 9.90 10.06
CA GLY A 273 -3.54 9.23 10.76
C GLY A 273 -3.42 7.73 10.48
N SER A 274 -4.32 7.14 9.68
CA SER A 274 -4.35 5.69 9.44
C SER A 274 -3.18 5.18 8.61
N TYR A 275 -2.67 5.97 7.67
CA TYR A 275 -1.51 5.58 6.88
C TYR A 275 -0.23 5.47 7.75
N PHE A 276 -0.04 6.40 8.67
CA PHE A 276 1.09 6.37 9.60
C PHE A 276 0.94 5.25 10.62
N THR A 277 -0.29 4.95 11.06
CA THR A 277 -0.62 3.77 11.87
C THR A 277 -0.24 2.49 11.15
N PHE A 278 -0.53 2.38 9.85
CA PHE A 278 -0.16 1.25 9.01
C PHE A 278 1.36 1.03 8.98
N LEU A 279 2.15 2.05 8.70
CA LEU A 279 3.61 1.96 8.68
C LEU A 279 4.18 1.60 10.07
N ASN A 280 3.65 2.20 11.13
CA ASN A 280 4.06 1.88 12.51
C ASN A 280 3.71 0.43 12.91
N ASN A 281 2.55 -0.09 12.49
CA ASN A 281 2.17 -1.48 12.76
C ASN A 281 3.12 -2.45 12.05
N MET A 282 3.52 -2.14 10.81
CA MET A 282 4.53 -2.90 10.09
C MET A 282 5.85 -2.95 10.87
N ALA A 283 6.34 -1.80 11.32
CA ALA A 283 7.56 -1.70 12.12
C ALA A 283 7.46 -2.45 13.47
N ASN A 284 6.30 -2.37 14.13
CA ASN A 284 6.05 -3.08 15.38
C ASN A 284 6.08 -4.60 15.18
N SER A 285 5.47 -5.11 14.08
CA SER A 285 5.50 -6.54 13.75
C SER A 285 6.93 -7.04 13.52
N PHE A 286 7.75 -6.29 12.77
CA PHE A 286 9.17 -6.61 12.59
C PHE A 286 9.92 -6.62 13.93
N GLU A 287 9.83 -5.52 14.69
CA GLU A 287 10.52 -5.39 15.97
C GLU A 287 10.16 -6.52 16.95
N GLN A 288 8.86 -6.78 17.11
CA GLN A 288 8.38 -7.79 18.07
C GLN A 288 8.87 -9.19 17.73
N CYS A 289 8.82 -9.59 16.46
CA CYS A 289 9.26 -10.93 16.09
C CYS A 289 10.79 -11.06 16.14
N LEU A 290 11.50 -10.08 15.59
CA LEU A 290 12.95 -10.09 15.55
C LEU A 290 13.60 -9.96 16.94
N ASN A 291 12.89 -9.44 17.95
CA ASN A 291 13.36 -9.35 19.33
C ASN A 291 12.99 -10.57 20.19
N LYS A 292 12.14 -11.48 19.70
CA LYS A 292 11.87 -12.72 20.45
C LYS A 292 13.18 -13.49 20.61
N LYS A 293 13.49 -13.86 21.86
CA LYS A 293 14.54 -14.84 22.13
C LYS A 293 14.01 -16.20 21.69
N SER A 294 14.84 -16.96 20.99
CA SER A 294 14.60 -18.41 20.85
C SER A 294 14.63 -19.00 22.25
N ASP A 295 13.51 -19.60 22.69
CA ASP A 295 13.41 -20.29 23.98
C ASP A 295 14.25 -21.57 23.97
#